data_fc2283690245f6f9630bc724ca9d0468
#
_entry.id   fc2283690245f6f9630bc724ca9d0468
#
_cell.length_a   1.000
_cell.length_b   1.000
_cell.length_c   1.000
_cell.angle_alpha   90.00
_cell.angle_beta   90.00
_cell.angle_gamma   90.00
#
_symmetry.space_group_name_H-M   'P 1'
#
loop_
_entity.id
_entity.type
_entity.pdbx_description
1 polymer ?
#
loop_
_entity_poly.entity_id
_entity_poly.type
_entity_poly.pdbx_seq_one_letter_code
_entity_poly.pdbx_strand_id
1 'polypeptide(L)' 'MLVGNHIRKLRFNHDEMTQQQLADKVGVTRQTIVALEKGNYSPSLELAFRIAHAFNLQLEEVFYYGDNTKL' A
#
# COMPACT_ATOMS: atom_id res chain seq x y z
N MET A 1 -7.27 15.78 -4.61
CA MET A 1 -6.62 15.20 -3.43
C MET A 1 -6.20 13.78 -3.73
N LEU A 2 -5.03 13.42 -3.30
CA LEU A 2 -4.50 12.09 -3.53
C LEU A 2 -4.56 11.26 -2.27
N VAL A 3 -4.67 9.96 -2.46
CA VAL A 3 -4.49 9.02 -1.36
C VAL A 3 -3.05 8.56 -1.43
N GLY A 4 -2.29 8.86 -0.39
CA GLY A 4 -0.91 8.42 -0.28
C GLY A 4 -0.80 7.15 0.53
N ASN A 5 0.40 6.59 0.59
CA ASN A 5 0.58 5.35 1.31
C ASN A 5 2.02 5.19 1.81
N HIS A 6 2.18 4.24 2.72
CA HIS A 6 3.47 3.86 3.28
C HIS A 6 3.86 2.44 2.86
N ILE A 7 3.33 1.96 1.73
CA ILE A 7 3.49 0.56 1.33
C ILE A 7 4.96 0.17 1.22
N ARG A 8 5.77 0.99 0.56
CA ARG A 8 7.18 0.66 0.36
C ARG A 8 7.91 0.51 1.70
N LYS A 9 7.68 1.47 2.60
CA LYS A 9 8.29 1.43 3.92
C LYS A 9 7.85 0.19 4.70
N LEU A 10 6.56 -0.11 4.62
CA LEU A 10 6.02 -1.27 5.33
C LEU A 10 6.56 -2.58 4.77
N ARG A 11 6.70 -2.66 3.44
CA ARG A 11 7.31 -3.84 2.83
C ARG A 11 8.72 -4.05 3.35
N PHE A 12 9.49 -2.98 3.37
CA PHE A 12 10.86 -3.04 3.83
C PHE A 12 10.94 -3.51 5.28
N ASN A 13 10.02 -3.07 6.11
CA ASN A 13 9.97 -3.43 7.52
C ASN A 13 9.41 -4.82 7.78
N HIS A 14 8.92 -5.50 6.74
CA HIS A 14 8.39 -6.85 6.83
C HIS A 14 9.31 -7.82 6.08
N ASP A 15 10.53 -8.00 6.62
CA ASP A 15 11.53 -8.89 6.05
C ASP A 15 11.88 -8.55 4.61
N GLU A 16 11.93 -7.25 4.30
CA GLU A 16 12.27 -6.76 2.97
C GLU A 16 11.37 -7.40 1.90
N MET A 17 10.08 -7.43 2.19
CA MET A 17 9.10 -8.00 1.26
C MET A 17 9.21 -7.33 -0.10
N THR A 18 9.22 -8.13 -1.17
CA THR A 18 9.28 -7.59 -2.53
C THR A 18 7.89 -7.13 -2.99
N GLN A 19 7.86 -6.30 -4.04
CA GLN A 19 6.61 -5.90 -4.65
C GLN A 19 5.83 -7.11 -5.15
N GLN A 20 6.52 -8.09 -5.72
CA GLN A 20 5.87 -9.31 -6.20
C GLN A 20 5.27 -10.12 -5.07
N GLN A 21 5.98 -10.21 -3.95
CA GLN A 21 5.45 -10.94 -2.80
C GLN A 21 4.19 -10.30 -2.27
N LEU A 22 4.16 -8.97 -2.19
CA LEU A 22 2.95 -8.28 -1.76
C LEU A 22 1.82 -8.47 -2.77
N ALA A 23 2.14 -8.34 -4.05
CA ALA A 23 1.14 -8.53 -5.11
C ALA A 23 0.50 -9.91 -5.00
N ASP A 24 1.31 -10.93 -4.81
CA ASP A 24 0.81 -12.31 -4.66
C ASP A 24 -0.08 -12.44 -3.42
N LYS A 25 0.30 -11.80 -2.33
CA LYS A 25 -0.48 -11.88 -1.10
C LYS A 25 -1.86 -11.27 -1.24
N VAL A 26 -1.97 -10.19 -1.99
CA VAL A 26 -3.24 -9.47 -2.08
C VAL A 26 -3.99 -9.72 -3.39
N GLY A 27 -3.43 -10.56 -4.26
CA GLY A 27 -4.14 -11.03 -5.45
C GLY A 27 -4.18 -10.05 -6.59
N VAL A 28 -3.13 -9.27 -6.78
CA VAL A 28 -3.02 -8.34 -7.91
C VAL A 28 -1.68 -8.53 -8.59
N THR A 29 -1.45 -7.81 -9.69
CA THR A 29 -0.19 -7.88 -10.39
C THR A 29 0.85 -6.99 -9.70
N ARG A 30 2.12 -7.29 -9.95
CA ARG A 30 3.21 -6.47 -9.45
C ARG A 30 3.07 -5.04 -9.95
N GLN A 31 2.61 -4.86 -11.20
CA GLN A 31 2.44 -3.52 -11.78
C GLN A 31 1.46 -2.68 -10.99
N THR A 32 0.43 -3.31 -10.44
CA THR A 32 -0.53 -2.61 -9.58
C THR A 32 0.17 -2.08 -8.34
N ILE A 33 1.02 -2.87 -7.72
CA ILE A 33 1.76 -2.43 -6.53
C ILE A 33 2.72 -1.30 -6.90
N VAL A 34 3.40 -1.41 -8.03
CA VAL A 34 4.31 -0.36 -8.52
C VAL A 34 3.55 0.96 -8.66
N ALA A 35 2.38 0.92 -9.32
CA ALA A 35 1.58 2.12 -9.54
C ALA A 35 1.07 2.72 -8.24
N LEU A 36 0.66 1.87 -7.30
CA LEU A 36 0.23 2.33 -5.99
C LEU A 36 1.34 3.06 -5.25
N GLU A 37 2.54 2.48 -5.23
CA GLU A 37 3.65 3.06 -4.49
C GLU A 37 4.10 4.39 -5.07
N LYS A 38 3.94 4.56 -6.38
CA LYS A 38 4.26 5.82 -7.04
C LYS A 38 3.19 6.89 -6.85
N GLY A 39 2.05 6.53 -6.31
CA GLY A 39 0.94 7.47 -6.14
C GLY A 39 0.18 7.76 -7.43
N ASN A 40 0.36 6.94 -8.45
CA ASN A 40 -0.29 7.16 -9.74
C ASN A 40 -1.71 6.63 -9.80
N TYR A 41 -2.16 6.01 -8.73
CA TYR A 41 -3.42 5.30 -8.78
C TYR A 41 -3.88 5.01 -7.34
N SER A 42 -5.15 5.25 -7.09
CA SER A 42 -5.74 4.96 -5.79
C SER A 42 -6.37 3.58 -5.80
N PRO A 43 -6.16 2.78 -4.78
CA PRO A 43 -6.72 1.43 -4.76
C PRO A 43 -8.22 1.48 -4.52
N SER A 44 -8.91 0.42 -4.94
CA SER A 44 -10.28 0.22 -4.51
C SER A 44 -10.27 0.02 -2.99
N LEU A 45 -11.43 0.22 -2.38
CA LEU A 45 -11.53 0.03 -0.94
C LEU A 45 -11.17 -1.40 -0.55
N GLU A 46 -11.63 -2.36 -1.35
CA GLU A 46 -11.31 -3.77 -1.07
C GLU A 46 -9.82 -4.02 -1.12
N LEU A 47 -9.14 -3.51 -2.15
CA LEU A 47 -7.71 -3.71 -2.27
C LEU A 47 -6.96 -3.03 -1.12
N ALA A 48 -7.40 -1.84 -0.73
CA ALA A 48 -6.79 -1.13 0.38
C ALA A 48 -6.88 -1.94 1.67
N PHE A 49 -8.05 -2.52 1.95
CA PHE A 49 -8.19 -3.36 3.13
C PHE A 49 -7.35 -4.62 3.05
N ARG A 50 -7.24 -5.23 1.87
CA ARG A 50 -6.40 -6.42 1.70
C ARG A 50 -4.94 -6.11 1.98
N ILE A 51 -4.47 -4.96 1.53
CA ILE A 51 -3.09 -4.55 1.76
C ILE A 51 -2.85 -4.32 3.24
N ALA A 52 -3.74 -3.58 3.90
CA ALA A 52 -3.61 -3.33 5.33
C ALA A 52 -3.60 -4.65 6.10
N HIS A 53 -4.49 -5.57 5.71
CA HIS A 53 -4.56 -6.88 6.35
C HIS A 53 -3.27 -7.68 6.14
N ALA A 54 -2.68 -7.57 4.96
CA ALA A 54 -1.43 -8.27 4.66
C ALA A 54 -0.30 -7.84 5.60
N PHE A 55 -0.33 -6.59 6.04
CA PHE A 55 0.64 -6.05 7.00
C PHE A 55 0.16 -6.16 8.44
N ASN A 56 -1.04 -6.65 8.65
CA ASN A 56 -1.65 -6.74 9.97
C ASN A 56 -1.78 -5.36 10.63
N LEU A 57 -2.18 -4.38 9.85
CA LEU A 57 -2.31 -3.00 10.28
C LEU A 57 -3.70 -2.48 9.99
N GLN A 58 -4.04 -1.35 10.62
CA GLN A 58 -5.26 -0.62 10.29
C GLN A 58 -5.10 0.08 8.95
N LEU A 59 -6.21 0.36 8.29
CA LEU A 59 -6.19 1.02 6.99
C LEU A 59 -5.40 2.34 7.05
N GLU A 60 -5.65 3.14 8.06
CA GLU A 60 -5.03 4.45 8.17
C GLU A 60 -3.57 4.41 8.58
N GLU A 61 -3.07 3.24 8.94
CA GLU A 61 -1.63 3.06 9.16
C GLU A 61 -0.89 2.82 7.85
N VAL A 62 -1.62 2.46 6.80
CA VAL A 62 -1.05 2.18 5.48
C VAL A 62 -1.30 3.33 4.52
N PHE A 63 -2.50 3.88 4.54
CA PHE A 63 -2.93 4.92 3.61
C PHE A 63 -3.25 6.21 4.35
N TYR A 64 -3.06 7.33 3.67
CA TYR A 64 -3.45 8.63 4.22
C TYR A 64 -4.03 9.47 3.10
N TYR A 65 -4.81 10.47 3.48
CA TYR A 65 -5.48 11.34 2.55
C TYR A 65 -4.75 12.66 2.48
N GLY A 66 -4.42 13.07 1.27
CA GLY A 66 -3.77 14.34 1.07
C GLY A 66 -2.27 14.27 1.36
N ASP A 67 -1.75 15.33 1.94
CA ASP A 67 -0.32 15.48 2.21
C ASP A 67 -0.06 15.15 3.68
N ASN A 68 0.63 14.05 3.95
CA ASN A 68 0.85 13.64 5.34
C ASN A 68 1.85 14.52 6.07
N THR A 69 2.50 15.46 5.38
CA THR A 69 3.38 16.40 6.04
C THR A 69 2.61 17.45 6.82
N LYS A 70 1.30 17.52 6.62
CA LYS A 70 0.44 18.46 7.30
C LYS A 70 0.11 18.05 8.73
N LEU A 71 0.38 16.86 9.06
CA LEU A 71 -0.01 16.32 10.37
C LEU A 71 1.04 16.53 11.45
#